data_76a325607eecb05aa04de40a4226d25b
#
_entry.id   76a325607eecb05aa04de40a4226d25b
#
_cell.length_a   1.000
_cell.length_b   1.000
_cell.length_c   1.000
_cell.angle_alpha   90.00
_cell.angle_beta   90.00
_cell.angle_gamma   90.00
#
_symmetry.space_group_name_H-M   'P 1'
#
loop_
_entity.id
_entity.type
_entity.pdbx_description
1 polymer ?
#
loop_
_entity_poly.entity_id
_entity_poly.type
_entity_poly.pdbx_seq_one_letter_code
_entity_poly.pdbx_strand_id
1 'polypeptide(L)'
;MVDGTGMCGACRITVGGKTKFVCVDGPEFDGHQVDFDEMLKRMGAFKKIEREEMNKLQPECEATKEIDEKSRNAAWRQELRKSMKPKERTAIPRVEMNELDAEYRSHSRKEEVNQGLTAEQAVTEAKRCLDCANPGCMEGCPVGIDIPRFIKNIERGEFLEAAKTLKETSALPAVCGRVCPQEKQCESKCIHLKMNEKPVAIGYLERFAADFERESGQISVPVIAEKNGIKVAVIGSGPAGLSFAGDMAKYGYDVTVFEALHEIGGVLKYGIPEFRLPNKIVDVEIDNLVKMGVTFIKDCIVGKTISVEDLKEEGFKGIF
;
A
#
# COMPACT_ATOMS: atom_id res chain seq x y z
N MET A 1 13.17 -6.06 -6.04
CA MET A 1 13.94 -6.73 -4.99
C MET A 1 13.03 -6.93 -3.80
N VAL A 2 13.00 -8.10 -3.18
CA VAL A 2 12.13 -8.37 -2.02
C VAL A 2 12.93 -8.32 -0.73
N ASP A 3 14.05 -9.04 -0.62
CA ASP A 3 14.86 -9.08 0.60
C ASP A 3 16.24 -8.41 0.52
N GLY A 4 16.77 -8.21 -0.66
CA GLY A 4 18.08 -7.60 -0.87
C GLY A 4 19.29 -8.48 -0.48
N THR A 5 19.06 -9.68 0.02
CA THR A 5 20.10 -10.59 0.54
C THR A 5 20.39 -11.81 -0.34
N GLY A 6 19.62 -11.99 -1.43
CA GLY A 6 19.69 -13.14 -2.32
C GLY A 6 18.95 -14.39 -1.82
N MET A 7 18.38 -14.35 -0.61
CA MET A 7 17.74 -15.52 0.01
C MET A 7 16.36 -15.83 -0.58
N CYS A 8 15.56 -14.81 -0.91
CA CYS A 8 14.21 -15.02 -1.45
C CYS A 8 14.18 -15.48 -2.92
N GLY A 9 15.29 -15.35 -3.67
CA GLY A 9 15.37 -15.72 -5.07
C GLY A 9 14.51 -14.92 -6.05
N ALA A 10 13.77 -13.93 -5.59
CA ALA A 10 12.84 -13.15 -6.42
C ALA A 10 13.55 -12.37 -7.54
N CYS A 11 14.75 -11.88 -7.27
CA CYS A 11 15.57 -11.13 -8.23
C CYS A 11 16.58 -11.98 -8.99
N ARG A 12 16.38 -13.31 -9.03
CA ARG A 12 17.25 -14.25 -9.77
C ARG A 12 17.18 -13.99 -11.26
N ILE A 13 18.35 -13.96 -11.90
CA ILE A 13 18.52 -13.90 -13.36
C ILE A 13 19.61 -14.88 -13.80
N THR A 14 19.57 -15.30 -15.06
CA THR A 14 20.64 -16.10 -15.67
C THR A 14 21.51 -15.18 -16.51
N VAL A 15 22.80 -15.14 -16.19
CA VAL A 15 23.83 -14.34 -16.89
C VAL A 15 24.97 -15.24 -17.29
N GLY A 16 25.26 -15.36 -18.60
CA GLY A 16 26.30 -16.23 -19.12
C GLY A 16 26.14 -17.70 -18.69
N GLY A 17 24.88 -18.20 -18.64
CA GLY A 17 24.54 -19.55 -18.21
C GLY A 17 24.63 -19.82 -16.70
N LYS A 18 24.91 -18.81 -15.87
CA LYS A 18 24.99 -18.92 -14.41
C LYS A 18 23.87 -18.13 -13.73
N THR A 19 23.30 -18.73 -12.71
CA THR A 19 22.30 -18.03 -11.86
C THR A 19 22.98 -16.95 -11.03
N LYS A 20 22.43 -15.72 -11.07
CA LYS A 20 22.83 -14.54 -10.34
C LYS A 20 21.64 -13.92 -9.62
N PHE A 21 21.91 -13.18 -8.56
CA PHE A 21 20.89 -12.43 -7.81
C PHE A 21 21.17 -10.94 -7.92
N VAL A 22 20.27 -10.20 -8.57
CA VAL A 22 20.43 -8.74 -8.81
C VAL A 22 20.76 -7.97 -7.55
N CYS A 23 20.18 -8.36 -6.42
CA CYS A 23 20.38 -7.69 -5.13
C CYS A 23 21.76 -7.93 -4.50
N VAL A 24 22.45 -9.02 -4.88
CA VAL A 24 23.75 -9.42 -4.29
C VAL A 24 24.88 -9.33 -5.30
N ASP A 25 24.66 -9.87 -6.52
CA ASP A 25 25.67 -9.97 -7.57
C ASP A 25 25.66 -8.77 -8.55
N GLY A 26 24.60 -7.91 -8.49
CA GLY A 26 24.42 -6.77 -9.37
C GLY A 26 24.27 -5.48 -8.58
N PRO A 27 23.59 -4.45 -9.10
CA PRO A 27 22.50 -4.49 -10.12
C PRO A 27 22.92 -4.39 -11.58
N GLU A 28 24.20 -4.18 -11.86
CA GLU A 28 24.70 -3.98 -13.23
C GLU A 28 25.23 -5.29 -13.80
N PHE A 29 24.67 -5.72 -14.93
CA PHE A 29 25.10 -6.89 -15.69
C PHE A 29 25.20 -6.56 -17.18
N ASP A 30 26.07 -7.28 -17.88
CA ASP A 30 26.10 -7.23 -19.34
C ASP A 30 24.79 -7.81 -19.90
N GLY A 31 23.93 -6.93 -20.42
CA GLY A 31 22.63 -7.31 -20.95
C GLY A 31 22.68 -8.31 -22.10
N HIS A 32 23.79 -8.38 -22.83
CA HIS A 32 23.99 -9.38 -23.91
C HIS A 32 24.19 -10.81 -23.36
N GLN A 33 24.53 -10.95 -22.09
CA GLN A 33 24.69 -12.24 -21.42
C GLN A 33 23.47 -12.65 -20.59
N VAL A 34 22.48 -11.77 -20.44
CA VAL A 34 21.25 -12.03 -19.67
C VAL A 34 20.28 -12.86 -20.50
N ASP A 35 19.81 -13.98 -19.94
CA ASP A 35 18.72 -14.76 -20.51
C ASP A 35 17.37 -14.15 -20.13
N PHE A 36 16.91 -13.22 -20.96
CA PHE A 36 15.62 -12.56 -20.78
C PHE A 36 14.43 -13.50 -21.04
N ASP A 37 14.60 -14.51 -21.89
CA ASP A 37 13.53 -15.47 -22.20
C ASP A 37 13.25 -16.38 -21.01
N GLU A 38 14.27 -16.85 -20.31
CA GLU A 38 14.12 -17.60 -19.05
C GLU A 38 13.44 -16.73 -18.00
N MET A 39 13.87 -15.48 -17.85
CA MET A 39 13.31 -14.55 -16.90
C MET A 39 11.82 -14.29 -17.18
N LEU A 40 11.43 -14.03 -18.42
CA LEU A 40 10.04 -13.78 -18.82
C LEU A 40 9.16 -15.03 -18.64
N LYS A 41 9.65 -16.22 -18.99
CA LYS A 41 8.93 -17.49 -18.75
C LYS A 41 8.68 -17.71 -17.26
N ARG A 42 9.68 -17.46 -16.42
CA ARG A 42 9.56 -17.61 -14.97
C ARG A 42 8.58 -16.59 -14.37
N MET A 43 8.66 -15.32 -14.78
CA MET A 43 7.71 -14.27 -14.34
C MET A 43 6.28 -14.55 -14.79
N GLY A 44 6.11 -15.32 -15.85
CA GLY A 44 4.80 -15.73 -16.36
C GLY A 44 4.29 -17.07 -15.85
N ALA A 45 5.15 -17.89 -15.21
CA ALA A 45 4.88 -19.29 -14.90
C ALA A 45 3.63 -19.53 -14.04
N PHE A 46 3.32 -18.62 -13.13
CA PHE A 46 2.19 -18.74 -12.19
C PHE A 46 1.01 -17.83 -12.53
N LYS A 47 1.14 -16.91 -13.49
CA LYS A 47 0.07 -15.94 -13.82
C LYS A 47 -1.29 -16.57 -14.14
N LYS A 48 -1.28 -17.75 -14.76
CA LYS A 48 -2.54 -18.45 -15.06
C LYS A 48 -3.17 -19.02 -13.79
N ILE A 49 -2.36 -19.66 -12.94
CA ILE A 49 -2.79 -20.25 -11.68
C ILE A 49 -3.25 -19.14 -10.72
N GLU A 50 -2.48 -18.06 -10.61
CA GLU A 50 -2.84 -16.87 -9.80
C GLU A 50 -4.18 -16.28 -10.25
N ARG A 51 -4.42 -16.18 -11.56
CA ARG A 51 -5.69 -15.68 -12.09
C ARG A 51 -6.85 -16.65 -11.82
N GLU A 52 -6.63 -17.94 -11.96
CA GLU A 52 -7.63 -18.97 -11.67
C GLU A 52 -7.98 -19.00 -10.18
N GLU A 53 -7.00 -18.90 -9.30
CA GLU A 53 -7.21 -18.84 -7.85
C GLU A 53 -7.84 -17.51 -7.40
N MET A 54 -7.41 -16.38 -7.96
CA MET A 54 -8.05 -15.09 -7.72
C MET A 54 -9.52 -15.09 -8.12
N ASN A 55 -9.86 -15.72 -9.25
CA ASN A 55 -11.26 -15.85 -9.68
C ASN A 55 -12.07 -16.78 -8.75
N LYS A 56 -11.45 -17.75 -8.10
CA LYS A 56 -12.10 -18.62 -7.10
C LYS A 56 -12.24 -17.92 -5.74
N LEU A 57 -11.27 -17.08 -5.37
CA LEU A 57 -11.22 -16.33 -4.11
C LEU A 57 -12.05 -15.04 -4.15
N GLN A 58 -12.58 -14.66 -5.32
CA GLN A 58 -13.62 -13.64 -5.45
C GLN A 58 -15.01 -14.28 -5.46
N PRO A 59 -15.52 -14.81 -4.34
CA PRO A 59 -16.93 -14.67 -4.11
C PRO A 59 -17.12 -13.14 -4.00
N GLU A 60 -17.91 -12.58 -4.88
CA GLU A 60 -18.39 -11.21 -4.68
C GLU A 60 -18.93 -11.15 -3.26
N CYS A 61 -18.18 -10.53 -2.36
CA CYS A 61 -18.66 -10.42 -0.98
C CYS A 61 -19.84 -9.45 -1.04
N GLU A 62 -21.06 -10.00 -1.00
CA GLU A 62 -22.32 -9.24 -1.03
C GLU A 62 -22.29 -8.13 0.04
N ALA A 63 -21.62 -8.39 1.18
CA ALA A 63 -21.42 -7.42 2.24
C ALA A 63 -20.63 -6.18 1.80
N THR A 64 -19.60 -6.32 0.96
CA THR A 64 -18.84 -5.14 0.43
C THR A 64 -19.68 -4.33 -0.55
N LYS A 65 -20.50 -4.98 -1.38
CA LYS A 65 -21.43 -4.27 -2.28
C LYS A 65 -22.50 -3.47 -1.51
N GLU A 66 -23.07 -4.06 -0.44
CA GLU A 66 -24.05 -3.34 0.40
C GLU A 66 -23.44 -2.14 1.14
N ILE A 67 -22.20 -2.24 1.63
CA ILE A 67 -21.51 -1.15 2.30
C ILE A 67 -21.23 -0.02 1.30
N ASP A 68 -20.79 -0.36 0.09
CA ASP A 68 -20.50 0.61 -0.98
C ASP A 68 -21.76 1.34 -1.44
N GLU A 69 -22.88 0.64 -1.62
CA GLU A 69 -24.16 1.26 -1.99
C GLU A 69 -24.68 2.19 -0.91
N LYS A 70 -24.67 1.77 0.35
CA LYS A 70 -25.07 2.61 1.49
C LYS A 70 -24.17 3.84 1.61
N SER A 71 -22.86 3.65 1.52
CA SER A 71 -21.88 4.74 1.55
C SER A 71 -22.08 5.72 0.41
N ARG A 72 -22.22 5.23 -0.83
CA ARG A 72 -22.42 6.05 -2.03
C ARG A 72 -23.74 6.85 -1.99
N ASN A 73 -24.78 6.29 -1.38
CA ASN A 73 -26.10 6.90 -1.27
C ASN A 73 -26.24 7.83 -0.06
N ALA A 74 -25.19 8.03 0.74
CA ALA A 74 -25.17 9.00 1.80
C ALA A 74 -25.52 10.40 1.27
N ALA A 75 -26.34 11.15 2.00
CA ALA A 75 -26.89 12.45 1.57
C ALA A 75 -25.76 13.43 1.16
N TRP A 76 -24.71 13.53 1.94
CA TRP A 76 -23.58 14.40 1.67
C TRP A 76 -22.84 14.06 0.35
N ARG A 77 -22.71 12.76 -0.02
CA ARG A 77 -22.13 12.36 -1.31
C ARG A 77 -23.05 12.70 -2.49
N GLN A 78 -24.36 12.56 -2.29
CA GLN A 78 -25.33 12.97 -3.31
C GLN A 78 -25.28 14.49 -3.56
N GLU A 79 -25.15 15.28 -2.51
CA GLU A 79 -25.01 16.74 -2.60
C GLU A 79 -23.75 17.14 -3.38
N LEU A 80 -22.61 16.51 -3.09
CA LEU A 80 -21.37 16.75 -3.84
C LEU A 80 -21.50 16.37 -5.32
N ARG A 81 -22.21 15.28 -5.65
CA ARG A 81 -22.47 14.93 -7.05
C ARG A 81 -23.35 15.96 -7.75
N LYS A 82 -24.31 16.55 -7.03
CA LYS A 82 -25.20 17.57 -7.58
C LYS A 82 -24.55 18.94 -7.69
N SER A 83 -23.59 19.26 -6.83
CA SER A 83 -22.92 20.57 -6.75
C SER A 83 -22.10 20.90 -8.00
N MET A 84 -21.61 19.88 -8.71
CA MET A 84 -20.77 20.05 -9.92
C MET A 84 -21.08 18.95 -10.94
N LYS A 85 -21.38 19.36 -12.18
CA LYS A 85 -21.69 18.42 -13.27
C LYS A 85 -20.45 17.61 -13.67
N PRO A 86 -20.61 16.35 -14.18
CA PRO A 86 -19.49 15.54 -14.64
C PRO A 86 -18.57 16.25 -15.63
N LYS A 87 -19.12 17.01 -16.59
CA LYS A 87 -18.34 17.77 -17.57
C LYS A 87 -17.46 18.85 -16.92
N GLU A 88 -17.94 19.48 -15.87
CA GLU A 88 -17.17 20.49 -15.11
C GLU A 88 -16.02 19.82 -14.35
N ARG A 89 -16.27 18.65 -13.75
CA ARG A 89 -15.25 17.86 -13.04
C ARG A 89 -14.14 17.36 -13.98
N THR A 90 -14.50 16.87 -15.16
CA THR A 90 -13.52 16.40 -16.15
C THR A 90 -12.71 17.53 -16.79
N ALA A 91 -13.24 18.75 -16.80
CA ALA A 91 -12.52 19.92 -17.30
C ALA A 91 -11.42 20.43 -16.35
N ILE A 92 -11.42 20.00 -15.08
CA ILE A 92 -10.36 20.37 -14.13
C ILE A 92 -9.07 19.64 -14.53
N PRO A 93 -7.95 20.35 -14.75
CA PRO A 93 -6.68 19.70 -15.06
C PRO A 93 -6.17 18.88 -13.86
N ARG A 94 -5.49 17.76 -14.12
CA ARG A 94 -4.84 16.97 -13.06
C ARG A 94 -3.82 17.84 -12.34
N VAL A 95 -3.89 17.86 -11.02
CA VAL A 95 -2.91 18.53 -10.19
C VAL A 95 -1.58 17.77 -10.26
N GLU A 96 -0.50 18.53 -10.39
CA GLU A 96 0.85 17.95 -10.39
C GLU A 96 1.41 17.94 -8.96
N MET A 97 2.24 16.92 -8.69
CA MET A 97 2.90 16.76 -7.40
C MET A 97 3.92 17.89 -7.20
N ASN A 98 3.89 18.51 -6.03
CA ASN A 98 4.96 19.43 -5.65
C ASN A 98 6.26 18.64 -5.43
N GLU A 99 7.35 19.13 -5.99
CA GLU A 99 8.65 18.49 -5.90
C GLU A 99 9.71 19.51 -5.46
N LEU A 100 10.76 19.01 -4.80
CA LEU A 100 11.95 19.81 -4.54
C LEU A 100 12.60 20.25 -5.85
N ASP A 101 13.17 21.44 -5.84
CA ASP A 101 13.93 21.96 -6.99
C ASP A 101 14.98 20.96 -7.48
N ALA A 102 15.12 20.84 -8.81
CA ALA A 102 15.95 19.82 -9.43
C ALA A 102 17.44 19.97 -9.11
N GLU A 103 17.95 21.20 -9.02
CA GLU A 103 19.34 21.47 -8.65
C GLU A 103 19.57 21.15 -7.17
N TYR A 104 18.67 21.59 -6.30
CA TYR A 104 18.75 21.30 -4.86
C TYR A 104 18.73 19.78 -4.59
N ARG A 105 17.77 19.03 -5.15
CA ARG A 105 17.65 17.59 -4.92
C ARG A 105 18.79 16.77 -5.50
N SER A 106 19.54 17.31 -6.49
CA SER A 106 20.71 16.62 -7.03
C SER A 106 21.88 16.55 -6.01
N HIS A 107 21.88 17.41 -5.00
CA HIS A 107 22.89 17.48 -3.95
C HIS A 107 22.44 16.84 -2.63
N SER A 108 21.16 16.47 -2.49
CA SER A 108 20.61 15.85 -1.29
C SER A 108 19.99 14.49 -1.59
N ARG A 109 20.37 13.47 -0.79
CA ARG A 109 19.76 12.11 -0.85
C ARG A 109 18.91 11.80 0.38
N LYS A 110 18.78 12.76 1.30
CA LYS A 110 18.12 12.55 2.61
C LYS A 110 16.71 13.10 2.65
N GLU A 111 16.40 14.07 1.79
CA GLU A 111 15.10 14.72 1.79
C GLU A 111 14.17 14.09 0.77
N GLU A 112 12.92 13.91 1.17
CA GLU A 112 11.90 13.40 0.28
C GLU A 112 11.70 14.36 -0.91
N VAL A 113 11.84 13.85 -2.13
CA VAL A 113 11.75 14.66 -3.35
C VAL A 113 10.33 15.17 -3.58
N ASN A 114 9.36 14.29 -3.49
CA ASN A 114 7.95 14.64 -3.62
C ASN A 114 7.48 15.29 -2.31
N GLN A 115 6.89 16.49 -2.40
CA GLN A 115 6.50 17.29 -1.23
C GLN A 115 5.00 17.14 -0.87
N GLY A 116 4.26 16.28 -1.61
CA GLY A 116 2.82 16.13 -1.41
C GLY A 116 2.00 17.25 -2.03
N LEU A 117 0.73 17.30 -1.69
CA LEU A 117 -0.22 18.33 -2.11
C LEU A 117 -0.56 19.23 -0.94
N THR A 118 -0.81 20.51 -1.22
CA THR A 118 -1.49 21.39 -0.24
C THR A 118 -2.97 20.99 -0.10
N ALA A 119 -3.63 21.45 0.96
CA ALA A 119 -5.07 21.19 1.16
C ALA A 119 -5.91 21.70 -0.03
N GLU A 120 -5.58 22.86 -0.57
CA GLU A 120 -6.27 23.44 -1.73
C GLU A 120 -6.08 22.61 -2.99
N GLN A 121 -4.84 22.15 -3.24
CA GLN A 121 -4.51 21.26 -4.35
C GLN A 121 -5.23 19.92 -4.22
N ALA A 122 -5.26 19.34 -3.03
CA ALA A 122 -5.93 18.07 -2.77
C ALA A 122 -7.45 18.18 -2.98
N VAL A 123 -8.10 19.24 -2.49
CA VAL A 123 -9.51 19.49 -2.75
C VAL A 123 -9.79 19.69 -4.26
N THR A 124 -8.91 20.42 -4.96
CA THR A 124 -9.03 20.63 -6.40
C THR A 124 -8.94 19.32 -7.16
N GLU A 125 -7.96 18.47 -6.85
CA GLU A 125 -7.81 17.15 -7.46
C GLU A 125 -8.99 16.22 -7.11
N ALA A 126 -9.47 16.26 -5.86
CA ALA A 126 -10.59 15.45 -5.40
C ALA A 126 -11.90 15.79 -6.15
N LYS A 127 -12.11 17.05 -6.54
CA LYS A 127 -13.26 17.48 -7.35
C LYS A 127 -13.32 16.80 -8.71
N ARG A 128 -12.20 16.32 -9.24
CA ARG A 128 -12.16 15.58 -10.52
C ARG A 128 -12.87 14.24 -10.43
N CYS A 129 -12.93 13.61 -9.26
CA CYS A 129 -13.58 12.31 -9.07
C CYS A 129 -15.08 12.39 -9.36
N LEU A 130 -15.56 11.53 -10.27
CA LEU A 130 -16.97 11.46 -10.69
C LEU A 130 -17.86 10.69 -9.71
N ASP A 131 -17.30 10.07 -8.68
CA ASP A 131 -18.04 9.20 -7.76
C ASP A 131 -18.88 8.13 -8.51
N CYS A 132 -18.21 7.34 -9.33
CA CYS A 132 -18.80 6.37 -10.24
C CYS A 132 -19.71 5.36 -9.53
N ALA A 133 -20.77 4.90 -10.20
CA ALA A 133 -21.62 3.83 -9.67
C ALA A 133 -20.88 2.47 -9.60
N ASN A 134 -20.05 2.22 -10.62
CA ASN A 134 -19.17 1.05 -10.68
C ASN A 134 -17.73 1.57 -10.76
N PRO A 135 -17.07 1.77 -9.61
CA PRO A 135 -15.77 2.41 -9.55
C PRO A 135 -14.64 1.42 -9.88
N GLY A 136 -14.27 1.31 -11.16
CA GLY A 136 -13.18 0.43 -11.60
C GLY A 136 -11.85 0.66 -10.86
N CYS A 137 -11.63 1.85 -10.28
CA CYS A 137 -10.46 2.11 -9.46
C CYS A 137 -10.39 1.23 -8.19
N MET A 138 -11.53 0.84 -7.61
CA MET A 138 -11.58 -0.09 -6.48
C MET A 138 -11.15 -1.49 -6.91
N GLU A 139 -11.62 -1.96 -8.08
CA GLU A 139 -11.18 -3.25 -8.65
C GLU A 139 -9.67 -3.27 -8.96
N GLY A 140 -9.09 -2.10 -9.23
CA GLY A 140 -7.66 -1.95 -9.46
C GLY A 140 -6.82 -1.85 -8.18
N CYS A 141 -7.44 -1.76 -7.00
CA CYS A 141 -6.75 -1.67 -5.73
C CYS A 141 -6.64 -3.07 -5.08
N PRO A 142 -5.41 -3.62 -4.88
CA PRO A 142 -5.27 -4.95 -4.30
C PRO A 142 -5.82 -5.11 -2.89
N VAL A 143 -5.92 -4.01 -2.13
CA VAL A 143 -6.45 -4.01 -0.75
C VAL A 143 -7.88 -3.50 -0.63
N GLY A 144 -8.53 -3.20 -1.77
CA GLY A 144 -9.97 -2.88 -1.82
C GLY A 144 -10.37 -1.58 -1.12
N ILE A 145 -9.54 -0.53 -1.17
CA ILE A 145 -9.88 0.78 -0.59
C ILE A 145 -11.15 1.33 -1.24
N ASP A 146 -12.10 1.85 -0.43
CA ASP A 146 -13.23 2.67 -0.94
C ASP A 146 -12.70 4.03 -1.45
N ILE A 147 -12.10 3.96 -2.65
CA ILE A 147 -11.43 5.10 -3.29
C ILE A 147 -12.38 6.28 -3.50
N PRO A 148 -13.59 6.11 -4.04
CA PRO A 148 -14.49 7.24 -4.19
C PRO A 148 -14.86 7.91 -2.86
N ARG A 149 -15.03 7.15 -1.78
CA ARG A 149 -15.41 7.67 -0.47
C ARG A 149 -14.30 8.53 0.14
N PHE A 150 -13.07 8.04 0.19
CA PHE A 150 -11.99 8.85 0.75
C PHE A 150 -11.74 10.12 -0.07
N ILE A 151 -11.83 10.05 -1.42
CA ILE A 151 -11.68 11.22 -2.28
C ILE A 151 -12.82 12.22 -2.04
N LYS A 152 -14.06 11.75 -1.88
CA LYS A 152 -15.19 12.64 -1.58
C LYS A 152 -15.10 13.26 -0.18
N ASN A 153 -14.50 12.58 0.79
CA ASN A 153 -14.16 13.18 2.07
C ASN A 153 -13.14 14.32 1.92
N ILE A 154 -12.12 14.14 1.07
CA ILE A 154 -11.17 15.23 0.76
C ILE A 154 -11.88 16.40 0.07
N GLU A 155 -12.77 16.14 -0.90
CA GLU A 155 -13.50 17.18 -1.62
C GLU A 155 -14.29 18.11 -0.69
N ARG A 156 -14.86 17.57 0.39
CA ARG A 156 -15.62 18.34 1.38
C ARG A 156 -14.78 18.88 2.55
N GLY A 157 -13.46 18.67 2.53
CA GLY A 157 -12.56 19.16 3.59
C GLY A 157 -12.44 18.24 4.81
N GLU A 158 -13.05 17.06 4.79
CA GLU A 158 -13.02 16.11 5.91
C GLU A 158 -11.81 15.16 5.78
N PHE A 159 -10.62 15.73 5.95
CA PHE A 159 -9.36 15.02 5.67
C PHE A 159 -9.09 13.87 6.64
N LEU A 160 -9.47 14.01 7.91
CA LEU A 160 -9.35 12.93 8.89
C LEU A 160 -10.31 11.76 8.60
N GLU A 161 -11.52 12.05 8.09
CA GLU A 161 -12.45 11.00 7.66
C GLU A 161 -11.94 10.28 6.39
N ALA A 162 -11.22 11.01 5.52
CA ALA A 162 -10.53 10.39 4.40
C ALA A 162 -9.45 9.41 4.87
N ALA A 163 -8.62 9.80 5.84
CA ALA A 163 -7.60 8.92 6.43
C ALA A 163 -8.20 7.69 7.13
N LYS A 164 -9.30 7.85 7.87
CA LYS A 164 -10.03 6.71 8.47
C LYS A 164 -10.54 5.74 7.41
N THR A 165 -11.10 6.27 6.31
CA THR A 165 -11.57 5.45 5.20
C THR A 165 -10.45 4.61 4.58
N LEU A 166 -9.26 5.17 4.41
CA LEU A 166 -8.08 4.43 3.94
C LEU A 166 -7.72 3.28 4.89
N LYS A 167 -7.72 3.53 6.20
CA LYS A 167 -7.32 2.56 7.23
C LYS A 167 -8.32 1.42 7.44
N GLU A 168 -9.54 1.52 6.92
CA GLU A 168 -10.49 0.40 6.99
C GLU A 168 -9.93 -0.86 6.33
N THR A 169 -9.21 -0.73 5.22
CA THR A 169 -8.63 -1.85 4.49
C THR A 169 -7.13 -1.79 4.32
N SER A 170 -6.50 -0.61 4.36
CA SER A 170 -5.05 -0.46 4.23
C SER A 170 -4.38 -0.33 5.61
N ALA A 171 -3.38 -1.17 5.89
CA ALA A 171 -2.58 -1.05 7.11
C ALA A 171 -1.45 -0.01 7.00
N LEU A 172 -1.08 0.40 5.77
CA LEU A 172 0.10 1.22 5.48
C LEU A 172 -0.22 2.36 4.49
N PRO A 173 -1.25 3.20 4.71
CA PRO A 173 -1.68 4.18 3.71
C PRO A 173 -0.60 5.23 3.36
N ALA A 174 0.22 5.67 4.32
CA ALA A 174 1.29 6.63 4.06
C ALA A 174 2.41 6.05 3.18
N VAL A 175 2.66 4.74 3.28
CA VAL A 175 3.58 4.00 2.42
C VAL A 175 2.96 3.81 1.04
N CYS A 176 1.71 3.33 0.96
CA CYS A 176 1.01 3.07 -0.29
C CYS A 176 0.89 4.34 -1.15
N GLY A 177 0.50 5.47 -0.58
CA GLY A 177 0.42 6.75 -1.28
C GLY A 177 1.74 7.23 -1.88
N ARG A 178 2.91 6.69 -1.39
CA ARG A 178 4.23 7.03 -1.90
C ARG A 178 4.80 6.04 -2.91
N VAL A 179 4.57 4.73 -2.71
CA VAL A 179 5.34 3.71 -3.43
C VAL A 179 4.51 2.71 -4.23
N CYS A 180 3.17 2.67 -4.07
CA CYS A 180 2.33 1.89 -4.97
C CYS A 180 2.48 2.34 -6.41
N PRO A 181 2.52 1.42 -7.38
CA PRO A 181 2.47 1.76 -8.80
C PRO A 181 1.03 2.06 -9.24
N GLN A 182 0.44 3.16 -8.73
CA GLN A 182 -0.97 3.50 -8.91
C GLN A 182 -1.34 3.59 -10.40
N GLU A 183 -0.41 4.05 -11.24
CA GLU A 183 -0.58 4.13 -12.69
C GLU A 183 -0.80 2.77 -13.37
N LYS A 184 -0.45 1.67 -12.70
CA LYS A 184 -0.68 0.29 -13.15
C LYS A 184 -1.81 -0.41 -12.40
N GLN A 185 -2.30 0.18 -11.33
CA GLN A 185 -3.33 -0.35 -10.43
C GLN A 185 -4.60 0.50 -10.49
N CYS A 186 -4.95 1.21 -9.42
CA CYS A 186 -6.19 1.98 -9.30
C CYS A 186 -6.35 3.06 -10.38
N GLU A 187 -5.30 3.84 -10.65
CA GLU A 187 -5.38 4.91 -11.66
C GLU A 187 -5.56 4.38 -13.07
N SER A 188 -4.99 3.18 -13.40
CA SER A 188 -5.17 2.53 -14.71
C SER A 188 -6.62 2.15 -15.01
N LYS A 189 -7.48 2.09 -13.99
CA LYS A 189 -8.90 1.75 -14.10
C LYS A 189 -9.82 2.97 -13.99
N CYS A 190 -9.25 4.17 -13.85
CA CYS A 190 -10.04 5.38 -13.74
C CYS A 190 -10.83 5.66 -15.03
N ILE A 191 -12.11 6.03 -14.88
CA ILE A 191 -13.03 6.33 -15.99
C ILE A 191 -12.53 7.48 -16.89
N HIS A 192 -11.74 8.42 -16.35
CA HIS A 192 -11.13 9.51 -17.10
C HIS A 192 -10.31 9.02 -18.31
N LEU A 193 -9.65 7.88 -18.19
CA LEU A 193 -8.88 7.28 -19.29
C LEU A 193 -9.77 6.91 -20.49
N LYS A 194 -11.03 6.52 -20.26
CA LYS A 194 -11.99 6.23 -21.32
C LYS A 194 -12.46 7.49 -22.05
N MET A 195 -12.24 8.66 -21.44
CA MET A 195 -12.55 9.98 -22.01
C MET A 195 -11.30 10.66 -22.60
N ASN A 196 -10.19 9.92 -22.70
CA ASN A 196 -8.89 10.40 -23.16
C ASN A 196 -8.31 11.54 -22.26
N GLU A 197 -8.65 11.50 -20.97
CA GLU A 197 -8.19 12.45 -19.97
C GLU A 197 -7.24 11.76 -18.96
N LYS A 198 -6.36 12.54 -18.31
CA LYS A 198 -5.50 12.03 -17.24
C LYS A 198 -6.37 11.50 -16.08
N PRO A 199 -6.05 10.32 -15.49
CA PRO A 199 -6.80 9.78 -14.36
C PRO A 199 -6.76 10.73 -13.16
N VAL A 200 -7.67 10.54 -12.22
CA VAL A 200 -7.56 11.19 -10.89
C VAL A 200 -6.28 10.72 -10.21
N ALA A 201 -5.54 11.63 -9.59
CA ALA A 201 -4.29 11.35 -8.89
C ALA A 201 -4.55 10.67 -7.53
N ILE A 202 -5.02 9.42 -7.59
CA ILE A 202 -5.49 8.66 -6.42
C ILE A 202 -4.38 8.51 -5.39
N GLY A 203 -3.18 8.13 -5.81
CA GLY A 203 -2.05 7.97 -4.89
C GLY A 203 -1.60 9.27 -4.24
N TYR A 204 -1.69 10.41 -4.95
CA TYR A 204 -1.39 11.72 -4.36
C TYR A 204 -2.39 12.10 -3.27
N LEU A 205 -3.67 11.80 -3.50
CA LEU A 205 -4.74 12.03 -2.53
C LEU A 205 -4.64 11.08 -1.33
N GLU A 206 -4.29 9.82 -1.55
CA GLU A 206 -4.01 8.84 -0.48
C GLU A 206 -2.85 9.33 0.40
N ARG A 207 -1.74 9.73 -0.21
CA ARG A 207 -0.62 10.32 0.50
C ARG A 207 -1.04 11.56 1.30
N PHE A 208 -1.78 12.47 0.66
CA PHE A 208 -2.24 13.70 1.33
C PHE A 208 -3.05 13.40 2.59
N ALA A 209 -4.02 12.49 2.51
CA ALA A 209 -4.85 12.15 3.66
C ALA A 209 -4.05 11.53 4.81
N ALA A 210 -3.13 10.62 4.49
CA ALA A 210 -2.25 9.98 5.48
C ALA A 210 -1.26 10.98 6.11
N ASP A 211 -0.69 11.89 5.33
CA ASP A 211 0.22 12.93 5.82
C ASP A 211 -0.52 13.95 6.67
N PHE A 212 -1.71 14.37 6.27
CA PHE A 212 -2.55 15.29 7.06
C PHE A 212 -2.88 14.72 8.44
N GLU A 213 -3.30 13.45 8.50
CA GLU A 213 -3.58 12.78 9.77
C GLU A 213 -2.34 12.73 10.67
N ARG A 214 -1.20 12.35 10.13
CA ARG A 214 0.08 12.31 10.86
C ARG A 214 0.46 13.70 11.41
N GLU A 215 0.38 14.74 10.57
CA GLU A 215 0.77 16.11 10.91
C GLU A 215 -0.18 16.77 11.90
N SER A 216 -1.47 16.42 11.85
CA SER A 216 -2.45 16.87 12.82
C SER A 216 -2.26 16.30 14.23
N GLY A 217 -1.51 15.20 14.36
CA GLY A 217 -1.37 14.43 15.59
C GLY A 217 -2.62 13.65 16.00
N GLN A 218 -3.71 13.74 15.23
CA GLN A 218 -4.99 13.06 15.51
C GLN A 218 -5.05 11.70 14.80
N ILE A 219 -4.08 10.83 15.10
CA ILE A 219 -3.97 9.53 14.46
C ILE A 219 -5.11 8.62 14.92
N SER A 220 -5.96 8.23 14.00
CA SER A 220 -7.04 7.27 14.25
C SER A 220 -6.49 5.83 14.29
N VAL A 221 -7.02 5.04 15.22
CA VAL A 221 -6.81 3.59 15.23
C VAL A 221 -8.06 2.95 14.63
N PRO A 222 -7.92 2.00 13.69
CA PRO A 222 -9.06 1.25 13.17
C PRO A 222 -9.84 0.53 14.27
N VAL A 223 -11.12 0.25 14.02
CA VAL A 223 -11.92 -0.56 14.93
C VAL A 223 -11.31 -1.96 15.02
N ILE A 224 -11.02 -2.39 16.24
CA ILE A 224 -10.45 -3.70 16.54
C ILE A 224 -11.55 -4.57 17.14
N ALA A 225 -11.72 -5.78 16.61
CA ALA A 225 -12.63 -6.76 17.17
C ALA A 225 -12.19 -7.20 18.58
N GLU A 226 -13.10 -7.75 19.37
CA GLU A 226 -12.76 -8.33 20.65
C GLU A 226 -11.67 -9.41 20.51
N LYS A 227 -10.74 -9.43 21.46
CA LYS A 227 -9.64 -10.39 21.46
C LYS A 227 -10.16 -11.83 21.52
N ASN A 228 -9.77 -12.64 20.54
CA ASN A 228 -10.17 -14.05 20.45
C ASN A 228 -9.19 -15.01 21.15
N GLY A 229 -8.08 -14.50 21.69
CA GLY A 229 -7.06 -15.28 22.39
C GLY A 229 -6.22 -16.19 21.49
N ILE A 230 -6.34 -16.07 20.18
CA ILE A 230 -5.58 -16.88 19.23
C ILE A 230 -4.30 -16.13 18.85
N LYS A 231 -3.15 -16.74 19.12
CA LYS A 231 -1.83 -16.21 18.79
C LYS A 231 -1.47 -16.51 17.33
N VAL A 232 -0.98 -15.48 16.63
CA VAL A 232 -0.49 -15.58 15.26
C VAL A 232 0.92 -15.04 15.18
N ALA A 233 1.85 -15.84 14.65
CA ALA A 233 3.22 -15.46 14.36
C ALA A 233 3.35 -14.96 12.92
N VAL A 234 4.07 -13.87 12.74
CA VAL A 234 4.41 -13.32 11.41
C VAL A 234 5.94 -13.33 11.29
N ILE A 235 6.47 -13.97 10.25
CA ILE A 235 7.90 -14.10 10.03
C ILE A 235 8.35 -13.05 9.03
N GLY A 236 9.02 -12.02 9.53
CA GLY A 236 9.50 -10.87 8.77
C GLY A 236 8.56 -9.67 8.83
N SER A 237 9.15 -8.50 9.05
CA SER A 237 8.48 -7.20 9.13
C SER A 237 8.48 -6.40 7.84
N GLY A 238 8.65 -7.06 6.70
CA GLY A 238 8.48 -6.41 5.39
C GLY A 238 7.03 -5.98 5.13
N PRO A 239 6.73 -5.31 4.00
CA PRO A 239 5.39 -4.79 3.72
C PRO A 239 4.29 -5.85 3.80
N ALA A 240 4.56 -7.08 3.37
CA ALA A 240 3.61 -8.18 3.45
C ALA A 240 3.29 -8.55 4.91
N GLY A 241 4.35 -8.73 5.74
CA GLY A 241 4.19 -9.04 7.15
C GLY A 241 3.48 -7.94 7.94
N LEU A 242 3.83 -6.66 7.69
CA LEU A 242 3.18 -5.53 8.34
C LEU A 242 1.69 -5.41 7.94
N SER A 243 1.38 -5.60 6.67
CA SER A 243 -0.02 -5.55 6.18
C SER A 243 -0.85 -6.68 6.80
N PHE A 244 -0.33 -7.92 6.75
CA PHE A 244 -0.98 -9.07 7.37
C PHE A 244 -1.17 -8.90 8.88
N ALA A 245 -0.14 -8.40 9.59
CA ALA A 245 -0.21 -8.14 11.02
C ALA A 245 -1.31 -7.14 11.38
N GLY A 246 -1.44 -6.06 10.58
CA GLY A 246 -2.50 -5.06 10.75
C GLY A 246 -3.89 -5.64 10.56
N ASP A 247 -4.10 -6.45 9.52
CA ASP A 247 -5.40 -7.06 9.27
C ASP A 247 -5.77 -8.09 10.36
N MET A 248 -4.83 -8.93 10.76
CA MET A 248 -5.08 -9.90 11.85
C MET A 248 -5.36 -9.21 13.18
N ALA A 249 -4.68 -8.10 13.48
CA ALA A 249 -4.96 -7.32 14.68
C ALA A 249 -6.37 -6.73 14.67
N LYS A 250 -6.87 -6.22 13.51
CA LYS A 250 -8.27 -5.77 13.37
C LYS A 250 -9.27 -6.89 13.69
N TYR A 251 -8.97 -8.14 13.31
CA TYR A 251 -9.81 -9.29 13.60
C TYR A 251 -9.69 -9.83 15.04
N GLY A 252 -8.94 -9.16 15.91
CA GLY A 252 -8.82 -9.50 17.33
C GLY A 252 -7.83 -10.63 17.63
N TYR A 253 -6.95 -10.98 16.70
CA TYR A 253 -5.87 -11.93 16.96
C TYR A 253 -4.73 -11.30 17.77
N ASP A 254 -4.03 -12.11 18.54
CA ASP A 254 -2.80 -11.73 19.24
C ASP A 254 -1.61 -11.95 18.30
N VAL A 255 -1.15 -10.87 17.66
CA VAL A 255 -0.15 -10.91 16.61
C VAL A 255 1.23 -10.59 17.15
N THR A 256 2.20 -11.46 16.85
CA THR A 256 3.63 -11.23 17.09
C THR A 256 4.41 -11.33 15.79
N VAL A 257 5.13 -10.27 15.44
CA VAL A 257 6.00 -10.19 14.28
C VAL A 257 7.44 -10.45 14.70
N PHE A 258 8.08 -11.46 14.13
CA PHE A 258 9.48 -11.81 14.34
C PHE A 258 10.32 -11.26 13.20
N GLU A 259 11.25 -10.38 13.50
CA GLU A 259 12.13 -9.74 12.52
C GLU A 259 13.59 -10.17 12.73
N ALA A 260 14.23 -10.59 11.66
CA ALA A 260 15.62 -11.04 11.69
C ALA A 260 16.61 -9.89 11.92
N LEU A 261 16.26 -8.70 11.48
CA LEU A 261 17.11 -7.51 11.53
C LEU A 261 16.80 -6.64 12.76
N HIS A 262 17.66 -5.67 13.02
CA HIS A 262 17.57 -4.75 14.16
C HIS A 262 16.51 -3.62 13.99
N GLU A 263 16.01 -3.41 12.75
CA GLU A 263 14.94 -2.46 12.47
C GLU A 263 13.74 -3.14 11.82
N ILE A 264 12.54 -2.69 12.19
CA ILE A 264 11.28 -3.16 11.62
C ILE A 264 11.03 -2.42 10.30
N GLY A 265 10.52 -3.13 9.27
CA GLY A 265 10.12 -2.54 8.01
C GLY A 265 10.66 -3.24 6.76
N GLY A 266 11.69 -4.10 6.93
CA GLY A 266 12.26 -4.83 5.80
C GLY A 266 12.67 -3.90 4.66
N VAL A 267 12.26 -4.22 3.42
CA VAL A 267 12.59 -3.41 2.22
C VAL A 267 12.13 -1.95 2.31
N LEU A 268 11.11 -1.64 3.12
CA LEU A 268 10.65 -0.26 3.30
C LEU A 268 11.72 0.64 3.92
N LYS A 269 12.52 0.09 4.84
CA LYS A 269 13.63 0.81 5.49
C LYS A 269 14.99 0.53 4.88
N TYR A 270 15.26 -0.72 4.50
CA TYR A 270 16.58 -1.13 4.05
C TYR A 270 16.78 -1.04 2.53
N GLY A 271 15.68 -0.97 1.75
CA GLY A 271 15.73 -1.03 0.30
C GLY A 271 15.24 0.21 -0.43
N ILE A 272 14.20 0.88 0.07
CA ILE A 272 13.66 2.09 -0.57
C ILE A 272 14.47 3.30 -0.10
N PRO A 273 15.02 4.10 -1.02
CA PRO A 273 15.81 5.27 -0.64
C PRO A 273 15.01 6.30 0.16
N GLU A 274 15.68 6.96 1.12
CA GLU A 274 15.11 7.98 2.01
C GLU A 274 14.40 9.11 1.24
N PHE A 275 14.95 9.51 0.09
CA PHE A 275 14.36 10.55 -0.75
C PHE A 275 13.04 10.13 -1.44
N ARG A 276 12.71 8.84 -1.43
CA ARG A 276 11.47 8.28 -1.97
C ARG A 276 10.47 7.91 -0.88
N LEU A 277 10.94 7.29 0.19
CA LEU A 277 10.16 6.89 1.36
C LEU A 277 10.98 7.14 2.62
N PRO A 278 10.77 8.28 3.30
CA PRO A 278 11.49 8.57 4.53
C PRO A 278 11.19 7.53 5.63
N ASN A 279 12.24 7.05 6.31
CA ASN A 279 12.13 6.07 7.38
C ASN A 279 11.16 6.50 8.48
N LYS A 280 11.11 7.80 8.80
CA LYS A 280 10.15 8.37 9.76
C LYS A 280 8.68 8.11 9.41
N ILE A 281 8.35 7.96 8.13
CA ILE A 281 6.99 7.62 7.68
C ILE A 281 6.69 6.15 8.01
N VAL A 282 7.65 5.27 7.76
CA VAL A 282 7.54 3.84 8.08
C VAL A 282 7.41 3.64 9.59
N ASP A 283 8.16 4.41 10.39
CA ASP A 283 8.10 4.36 11.87
C ASP A 283 6.70 4.68 12.38
N VAL A 284 6.05 5.71 11.85
CA VAL A 284 4.67 6.08 12.24
C VAL A 284 3.68 4.95 11.93
N GLU A 285 3.82 4.29 10.78
CA GLU A 285 2.95 3.17 10.43
C GLU A 285 3.17 1.97 11.37
N ILE A 286 4.42 1.69 11.74
CA ILE A 286 4.76 0.66 12.73
C ILE A 286 4.17 1.02 14.09
N ASP A 287 4.30 2.26 14.55
CA ASP A 287 3.72 2.75 15.80
C ASP A 287 2.19 2.59 15.82
N ASN A 288 1.53 2.77 14.68
CA ASN A 288 0.10 2.52 14.55
C ASN A 288 -0.23 1.03 14.76
N LEU A 289 0.55 0.13 14.20
CA LEU A 289 0.40 -1.31 14.42
C LEU A 289 0.62 -1.69 15.90
N VAL A 290 1.61 -1.07 16.55
CA VAL A 290 1.83 -1.25 18.01
C VAL A 290 0.62 -0.79 18.81
N LYS A 291 0.03 0.37 18.47
CA LYS A 291 -1.23 0.86 19.10
C LYS A 291 -2.41 -0.09 18.89
N MET A 292 -2.42 -0.85 17.80
CA MET A 292 -3.40 -1.90 17.53
C MET A 292 -3.14 -3.19 18.33
N GLY A 293 -2.03 -3.28 19.04
CA GLY A 293 -1.67 -4.43 19.88
C GLY A 293 -0.76 -5.44 19.18
N VAL A 294 -0.14 -5.09 18.06
CA VAL A 294 0.89 -5.93 17.42
C VAL A 294 2.19 -5.86 18.23
N THR A 295 2.76 -7.00 18.54
CA THR A 295 4.06 -7.14 19.21
C THR A 295 5.15 -7.38 18.18
N PHE A 296 6.31 -6.72 18.34
CA PHE A 296 7.48 -6.91 17.47
C PHE A 296 8.66 -7.45 18.26
N ILE A 297 9.28 -8.52 17.77
CA ILE A 297 10.50 -9.13 18.30
C ILE A 297 11.58 -9.00 17.24
N LYS A 298 12.58 -8.15 17.51
CA LYS A 298 13.72 -7.90 16.61
C LYS A 298 14.87 -8.87 16.90
N ASP A 299 15.84 -8.91 16.00
CA ASP A 299 17.05 -9.74 16.11
C ASP A 299 16.73 -11.24 16.29
N CYS A 300 15.59 -11.68 15.75
CA CYS A 300 15.08 -13.04 15.87
C CYS A 300 14.96 -13.72 14.51
N ILE A 301 15.85 -14.64 14.21
CA ILE A 301 15.87 -15.42 12.98
C ILE A 301 15.09 -16.72 13.20
N VAL A 302 13.84 -16.74 12.73
CA VAL A 302 13.03 -17.97 12.79
C VAL A 302 13.69 -19.06 11.93
N GLY A 303 13.79 -20.25 12.49
CA GLY A 303 14.55 -21.36 11.94
C GLY A 303 16.02 -21.45 12.43
N LYS A 304 16.49 -20.41 13.22
CA LYS A 304 17.81 -20.44 13.86
C LYS A 304 17.74 -20.03 15.32
N THR A 305 17.21 -18.84 15.64
CA THR A 305 17.07 -18.35 17.00
C THR A 305 15.90 -19.03 17.71
N ILE A 306 14.81 -19.22 17.00
CA ILE A 306 13.61 -19.93 17.42
C ILE A 306 13.13 -20.79 16.23
N SER A 307 12.73 -22.03 16.48
CA SER A 307 12.18 -22.90 15.44
C SER A 307 10.68 -22.70 15.26
N VAL A 308 10.13 -23.23 14.16
CA VAL A 308 8.68 -23.28 13.94
C VAL A 308 8.00 -24.17 14.99
N GLU A 309 8.69 -25.21 15.42
CA GLU A 309 8.23 -26.12 16.48
C GLU A 309 8.10 -25.37 17.81
N ASP A 310 9.12 -24.58 18.19
CA ASP A 310 9.06 -23.75 19.40
C ASP A 310 7.89 -22.78 19.37
N LEU A 311 7.64 -22.13 18.22
CA LEU A 311 6.48 -21.24 18.05
C LEU A 311 5.14 -21.97 18.29
N LYS A 312 5.02 -23.21 17.81
CA LYS A 312 3.82 -24.04 18.06
C LYS A 312 3.68 -24.40 19.54
N GLU A 313 4.79 -24.72 20.21
CA GLU A 313 4.83 -25.02 21.67
C GLU A 313 4.48 -23.78 22.50
N GLU A 314 4.88 -22.58 22.08
CA GLU A 314 4.48 -21.30 22.68
C GLU A 314 3.00 -20.94 22.42
N GLY A 315 2.29 -21.77 21.65
CA GLY A 315 0.86 -21.69 21.46
C GLY A 315 0.41 -20.88 20.24
N PHE A 316 1.32 -20.51 19.33
CA PHE A 316 0.93 -19.91 18.06
C PHE A 316 0.15 -20.89 17.20
N LYS A 317 -1.05 -20.49 16.76
CA LYS A 317 -1.97 -21.32 15.97
C LYS A 317 -1.88 -21.06 14.47
N GLY A 318 -1.40 -19.88 14.07
CA GLY A 318 -1.13 -19.50 12.71
C GLY A 318 0.29 -18.95 12.58
N ILE A 319 0.94 -19.25 11.45
CA ILE A 319 2.28 -18.76 11.11
C ILE A 319 2.22 -18.29 9.65
N PHE A 320 2.58 -17.00 9.45
CA PHE A 320 2.63 -16.34 8.14
C PHE A 320 4.07 -16.03 7.77
#